data_c6aeb8404d226ff426f5b1c148150fe6
#
_entry.id   c6aeb8404d226ff426f5b1c148150fe6
#
_cell.length_a   1.000
_cell.length_b   1.000
_cell.length_c   1.000
_cell.angle_alpha   90.00
_cell.angle_beta   90.00
_cell.angle_gamma   90.00
#
_symmetry.space_group_name_H-M   'P 1'
#
loop_
_entity.id
_entity.type
_entity.pdbx_description
1 polymer ?
#
loop_
_entity_poly.entity_id
_entity_poly.type
_entity_poly.pdbx_seq_one_letter_code
_entity_poly.pdbx_strand_id
1 'polypeptide(L)'
;CLEDSIEDEQVAYAQGNIIRLFEKLYKFNHENKGHNLPLIFIRVRNVDQFATFSKMLRKEHLTILCGFSFPKFNSENGDGYFSVLNNLCDVHNEILYGMPIIEDRKVMYKEHRLDELNKIQGILKKYDNHVLNIRVGGTDFSSIFGLRRDVSTTIYDVKVVADCLTDIINFFMRQESQYVLSGPVWEYYAWNEKSAEMNGLKKELLLDIQNGFQGFSHSFFQLHV
;
A
#
# COMPACT_ATOMS: atom_id res chain seq x y z
N CYS A 1 4.20 -9.93 -1.23
CA CYS A 1 3.12 -9.77 -0.24
C CYS A 1 3.23 -10.84 0.84
N LEU A 2 3.11 -10.44 2.11
CA LEU A 2 3.10 -11.34 3.29
C LEU A 2 1.76 -11.24 4.05
N GLU A 3 0.76 -10.63 3.42
CA GLU A 3 -0.54 -10.36 4.01
C GLU A 3 -1.61 -11.27 3.39
N ASP A 4 -2.79 -10.80 3.05
CA ASP A 4 -4.00 -11.56 2.69
C ASP A 4 -3.83 -12.65 1.60
N SER A 5 -2.80 -12.55 0.75
CA SER A 5 -2.50 -13.57 -0.27
C SER A 5 -1.74 -14.80 0.28
N ILE A 6 -1.37 -14.80 1.56
CA ILE A 6 -0.59 -15.86 2.20
C ILE A 6 -1.32 -16.34 3.45
N GLU A 7 -1.56 -17.64 3.55
CA GLU A 7 -2.13 -18.27 4.75
C GLU A 7 -1.16 -18.19 5.94
N ASP A 8 -1.69 -18.15 7.16
CA ASP A 8 -0.89 -17.96 8.38
C ASP A 8 0.25 -18.98 8.52
N GLU A 9 -0.03 -20.23 8.21
CA GLU A 9 0.94 -21.35 8.28
C GLU A 9 2.06 -21.22 7.26
N GLN A 10 1.85 -20.47 6.18
CA GLN A 10 2.81 -20.27 5.10
C GLN A 10 3.66 -19.02 5.24
N VAL A 11 3.39 -18.15 6.21
CA VAL A 11 4.08 -16.87 6.38
C VAL A 11 5.59 -17.07 6.54
N ALA A 12 6.02 -17.99 7.39
CA ALA A 12 7.45 -18.27 7.61
C ALA A 12 8.15 -18.76 6.32
N TYR A 13 7.49 -19.60 5.54
CA TYR A 13 7.99 -20.05 4.25
C TYR A 13 8.09 -18.92 3.23
N ALA A 14 7.08 -18.06 3.16
CA ALA A 14 7.05 -16.89 2.29
C ALA A 14 8.16 -15.89 2.64
N GLN A 15 8.39 -15.63 3.93
CA GLN A 15 9.52 -14.81 4.40
C GLN A 15 10.86 -15.37 3.93
N GLY A 16 11.08 -16.67 4.10
CA GLY A 16 12.30 -17.34 3.61
C GLY A 16 12.46 -17.26 2.08
N ASN A 17 11.35 -17.30 1.33
CA ASN A 17 11.38 -17.11 -0.13
C ASN A 17 11.82 -15.68 -0.50
N ILE A 18 11.33 -14.66 0.21
CA ILE A 18 11.75 -13.28 -0.03
C ILE A 18 13.25 -13.11 0.23
N ILE A 19 13.76 -13.65 1.33
CA ILE A 19 15.20 -13.59 1.64
C ILE A 19 16.02 -14.24 0.52
N ARG A 20 15.66 -15.45 0.09
CA ARG A 20 16.34 -16.13 -1.04
C ARG A 20 16.26 -15.35 -2.36
N LEU A 21 15.12 -14.70 -2.61
CA LEU A 21 14.95 -13.84 -3.79
C LEU A 21 15.90 -12.64 -3.72
N PHE A 22 15.98 -11.98 -2.57
CA PHE A 22 16.86 -10.83 -2.38
C PHE A 22 18.34 -11.19 -2.52
N GLU A 23 18.76 -12.36 -2.03
CA GLU A 23 20.12 -12.86 -2.25
C GLU A 23 20.44 -13.04 -3.75
N LYS A 24 19.47 -13.55 -4.52
CA LYS A 24 19.61 -13.68 -5.98
C LYS A 24 19.64 -12.33 -6.68
N LEU A 25 18.73 -11.42 -6.31
CA LEU A 25 18.66 -10.08 -6.90
C LEU A 25 19.89 -9.25 -6.57
N TYR A 26 20.42 -9.36 -5.36
CA TYR A 26 21.67 -8.69 -4.97
C TYR A 26 22.84 -9.15 -5.85
N LYS A 27 23.03 -10.46 -6.02
CA LYS A 27 24.05 -11.03 -6.91
C LYS A 27 23.87 -10.54 -8.35
N PHE A 28 22.65 -10.64 -8.87
CA PHE A 28 22.34 -10.20 -10.23
C PHE A 28 22.66 -8.72 -10.44
N ASN A 29 22.26 -7.87 -9.51
CA ASN A 29 22.50 -6.43 -9.59
C ASN A 29 24.00 -6.08 -9.50
N HIS A 30 24.77 -6.86 -8.72
CA HIS A 30 26.20 -6.68 -8.57
C HIS A 30 26.99 -7.12 -9.81
N GLU A 31 26.58 -8.22 -10.44
CA GLU A 31 27.21 -8.78 -11.64
C GLU A 31 26.82 -8.02 -12.91
N ASN A 32 25.65 -7.43 -12.98
CA ASN A 32 25.09 -6.76 -14.15
C ASN A 32 24.89 -5.27 -13.89
N LYS A 33 25.99 -4.54 -13.70
CA LYS A 33 25.98 -3.09 -13.48
C LYS A 33 25.32 -2.37 -14.66
N GLY A 34 24.27 -1.60 -14.37
CA GLY A 34 23.53 -0.83 -15.38
C GLY A 34 22.11 -1.38 -15.67
N HIS A 35 21.72 -2.51 -15.12
CA HIS A 35 20.34 -2.94 -15.11
C HIS A 35 19.57 -2.27 -13.97
N ASN A 36 18.49 -1.59 -14.30
CA ASN A 36 17.60 -0.99 -13.31
C ASN A 36 16.62 -2.03 -12.79
N LEU A 37 16.71 -2.39 -11.53
CA LEU A 37 15.65 -3.13 -10.86
C LEU A 37 14.43 -2.21 -10.63
N PRO A 38 13.22 -2.74 -10.66
CA PRO A 38 12.05 -1.97 -10.23
C PRO A 38 12.17 -1.61 -8.74
N LEU A 39 11.47 -0.56 -8.31
CA LEU A 39 11.36 -0.22 -6.90
C LEU A 39 10.57 -1.33 -6.18
N ILE A 40 11.22 -2.02 -5.23
CA ILE A 40 10.64 -3.17 -4.55
C ILE A 40 10.12 -2.74 -3.18
N PHE A 41 8.84 -3.04 -2.93
CA PHE A 41 8.19 -2.87 -1.63
C PHE A 41 7.61 -4.20 -1.16
N ILE A 42 7.68 -4.46 0.14
CA ILE A 42 7.07 -5.64 0.76
C ILE A 42 5.82 -5.20 1.53
N ARG A 43 4.66 -5.75 1.19
CA ARG A 43 3.50 -5.62 2.03
C ARG A 43 3.61 -6.62 3.18
N VAL A 44 3.77 -6.08 4.38
CA VAL A 44 3.83 -6.85 5.63
C VAL A 44 2.43 -7.22 6.10
N ARG A 45 2.30 -8.10 7.09
CA ARG A 45 1.00 -8.57 7.59
C ARG A 45 0.46 -7.71 8.73
N ASN A 46 1.29 -7.47 9.72
CA ASN A 46 1.02 -6.65 10.90
C ASN A 46 2.35 -6.23 11.53
N VAL A 47 2.28 -5.44 12.61
CA VAL A 47 3.47 -4.91 13.30
C VAL A 47 4.38 -6.02 13.83
N ASP A 48 3.81 -7.07 14.45
CA ASP A 48 4.59 -8.16 15.06
C ASP A 48 5.31 -9.01 14.01
N GLN A 49 4.62 -9.33 12.91
CA GLN A 49 5.21 -10.02 11.78
C GLN A 49 6.30 -9.17 11.14
N PHE A 50 6.09 -7.85 11.00
CA PHE A 50 7.10 -6.93 10.48
C PHE A 50 8.32 -6.88 11.39
N ALA A 51 8.14 -6.74 12.70
CA ALA A 51 9.23 -6.74 13.67
C ALA A 51 10.04 -8.05 13.66
N THR A 52 9.39 -9.18 13.39
CA THR A 52 10.05 -10.47 13.25
C THR A 52 10.82 -10.56 11.93
N PHE A 53 10.18 -10.19 10.83
CA PHE A 53 10.77 -10.23 9.49
C PHE A 53 11.93 -9.26 9.34
N SER A 54 11.86 -8.07 9.93
CA SER A 54 12.92 -7.06 9.88
C SER A 54 14.26 -7.59 10.41
N LYS A 55 14.24 -8.47 11.43
CA LYS A 55 15.44 -9.11 11.99
C LYS A 55 16.12 -10.12 11.05
N MET A 56 15.41 -10.57 10.03
CA MET A 56 15.94 -11.48 9.00
C MET A 56 16.67 -10.71 7.88
N LEU A 57 16.43 -9.40 7.79
CA LEU A 57 17.02 -8.57 6.75
C LEU A 57 18.46 -8.21 7.09
N ARG A 58 19.32 -8.23 6.08
CA ARG A 58 20.73 -7.81 6.15
C ARG A 58 20.94 -6.59 5.27
N LYS A 59 22.03 -5.90 5.44
CA LYS A 59 22.37 -4.70 4.67
C LYS A 59 22.27 -4.91 3.16
N GLU A 60 22.75 -6.05 2.65
CA GLU A 60 22.71 -6.40 1.23
C GLU A 60 21.27 -6.46 0.70
N HIS A 61 20.30 -6.91 1.53
CA HIS A 61 18.89 -6.94 1.14
C HIS A 61 18.30 -5.54 1.04
N LEU A 62 18.75 -4.61 1.92
CA LEU A 62 18.23 -3.25 1.97
C LEU A 62 18.72 -2.38 0.80
N THR A 63 19.82 -2.74 0.14
CA THR A 63 20.27 -2.07 -1.09
C THR A 63 19.33 -2.30 -2.29
N ILE A 64 18.45 -3.29 -2.19
CA ILE A 64 17.48 -3.66 -3.23
C ILE A 64 16.07 -3.24 -2.85
N LEU A 65 15.78 -3.21 -1.55
CA LEU A 65 14.48 -2.92 -1.00
C LEU A 65 14.29 -1.41 -0.85
N CYS A 66 13.18 -0.87 -1.36
CA CYS A 66 12.84 0.54 -1.19
C CYS A 66 12.02 0.79 0.08
N GLY A 67 11.27 -0.21 0.54
CA GLY A 67 10.45 -0.04 1.73
C GLY A 67 9.33 -1.06 1.89
N PHE A 68 8.31 -0.66 2.65
CA PHE A 68 7.22 -1.54 3.05
C PHE A 68 5.86 -0.90 2.85
N SER A 69 4.85 -1.72 2.55
CA SER A 69 3.44 -1.30 2.61
C SER A 69 2.82 -1.81 3.91
N PHE A 70 2.11 -0.92 4.60
CA PHE A 70 1.50 -1.16 5.90
C PHE A 70 -0.02 -1.31 5.75
N PRO A 71 -0.54 -2.56 5.71
CA PRO A 71 -1.97 -2.79 5.55
C PRO A 71 -2.74 -2.40 6.81
N LYS A 72 -4.03 -2.13 6.64
CA LYS A 72 -4.98 -1.84 7.71
C LYS A 72 -4.45 -0.79 8.70
N PHE A 73 -3.77 0.22 8.12
CA PHE A 73 -3.12 1.28 8.88
C PHE A 73 -4.14 2.13 9.62
N ASN A 74 -3.92 2.31 10.91
CA ASN A 74 -4.79 3.08 11.78
C ASN A 74 -4.01 3.71 12.95
N SER A 75 -4.69 4.48 13.80
CA SER A 75 -4.07 5.18 14.93
C SER A 75 -3.48 4.26 16.00
N GLU A 76 -3.86 2.99 16.07
CA GLU A 76 -3.36 2.05 17.08
C GLU A 76 -2.09 1.33 16.63
N ASN A 77 -1.94 1.08 15.32
CA ASN A 77 -0.81 0.31 14.79
C ASN A 77 0.24 1.17 14.04
N GLY A 78 -0.12 2.38 13.65
CA GLY A 78 0.71 3.23 12.80
C GLY A 78 2.06 3.58 13.41
N ASP A 79 2.10 3.98 14.68
CA ASP A 79 3.35 4.20 15.40
C ASP A 79 4.24 2.95 15.46
N GLY A 80 3.61 1.78 15.63
CA GLY A 80 4.31 0.49 15.66
C GLY A 80 5.00 0.19 14.33
N TYR A 81 4.31 0.34 13.22
CA TYR A 81 4.89 0.13 11.89
C TYR A 81 6.10 1.04 11.64
N PHE A 82 5.94 2.34 11.86
CA PHE A 82 7.02 3.29 11.62
C PHE A 82 8.16 3.16 12.63
N SER A 83 7.91 2.76 13.87
CA SER A 83 8.96 2.49 14.85
C SER A 83 9.85 1.32 14.42
N VAL A 84 9.25 0.24 13.89
CA VAL A 84 10.02 -0.89 13.35
C VAL A 84 10.82 -0.47 12.12
N LEU A 85 10.22 0.32 11.21
CA LEU A 85 10.89 0.84 10.04
C LEU A 85 12.09 1.71 10.41
N ASN A 86 11.89 2.68 11.31
CA ASN A 86 12.94 3.60 11.75
C ASN A 86 14.10 2.84 12.40
N ASN A 87 13.79 1.89 13.29
CA ASN A 87 14.84 1.06 13.90
C ASN A 87 15.64 0.25 12.85
N LEU A 88 14.97 -0.27 11.82
CA LEU A 88 15.64 -0.98 10.72
C LEU A 88 16.57 -0.04 9.94
N CYS A 89 16.11 1.19 9.66
CA CYS A 89 16.91 2.22 9.02
C CYS A 89 18.16 2.59 9.87
N ASP A 90 17.96 2.83 11.15
CA ASP A 90 19.04 3.23 12.08
C ASP A 90 20.11 2.14 12.24
N VAL A 91 19.68 0.88 12.42
CA VAL A 91 20.59 -0.27 12.60
C VAL A 91 21.49 -0.48 11.39
N HIS A 92 20.97 -0.27 10.19
CA HIS A 92 21.72 -0.54 8.95
C HIS A 92 22.28 0.71 8.29
N ASN A 93 21.94 1.90 8.78
CA ASN A 93 22.24 3.20 8.18
C ASN A 93 21.81 3.26 6.71
N GLU A 94 20.54 2.90 6.48
CA GLU A 94 19.89 2.90 5.17
C GLU A 94 18.57 3.68 5.24
N ILE A 95 18.10 4.21 4.12
CA ILE A 95 16.81 4.92 4.03
C ILE A 95 15.79 4.01 3.39
N LEU A 96 14.72 3.73 4.12
CA LEU A 96 13.57 2.96 3.64
C LEU A 96 12.28 3.75 3.85
N TYR A 97 11.28 3.45 3.02
CA TYR A 97 10.02 4.16 3.04
C TYR A 97 8.85 3.27 3.45
N GLY A 98 7.86 3.87 4.09
CA GLY A 98 6.57 3.27 4.40
C GLY A 98 5.47 3.77 3.48
N MET A 99 4.59 2.87 3.07
CA MET A 99 3.36 3.18 2.35
C MET A 99 2.15 2.70 3.16
N PRO A 100 1.58 3.52 4.04
CA PRO A 100 0.36 3.20 4.76
C PRO A 100 -0.79 2.92 3.79
N ILE A 101 -1.60 1.90 4.09
CA ILE A 101 -2.84 1.61 3.35
C ILE A 101 -4.02 1.93 4.27
N ILE A 102 -4.77 2.96 3.94
CA ILE A 102 -5.97 3.37 4.67
C ILE A 102 -7.14 2.52 4.17
N GLU A 103 -7.54 1.56 4.99
CA GLU A 103 -8.57 0.57 4.67
C GLU A 103 -9.28 0.02 5.91
N ASP A 104 -8.99 0.61 7.08
CA ASP A 104 -9.55 0.18 8.37
C ASP A 104 -10.98 0.70 8.56
N ARG A 105 -11.80 -0.10 9.26
CA ARG A 105 -13.20 0.24 9.58
C ARG A 105 -13.35 1.54 10.37
N LYS A 106 -12.36 1.92 11.18
CA LYS A 106 -12.38 3.16 11.95
C LYS A 106 -12.42 4.39 11.05
N VAL A 107 -11.78 4.32 9.88
CA VAL A 107 -11.88 5.36 8.86
C VAL A 107 -13.19 5.24 8.09
N MET A 108 -13.70 4.03 7.89
CA MET A 108 -14.92 3.84 7.11
C MET A 108 -16.18 4.30 7.85
N TYR A 109 -16.26 4.11 9.18
CA TYR A 109 -17.42 4.52 9.96
C TYR A 109 -17.40 6.02 10.26
N LYS A 110 -18.48 6.73 9.89
CA LYS A 110 -18.58 8.19 9.99
C LYS A 110 -18.36 8.74 11.39
N GLU A 111 -18.85 8.02 12.40
CA GLU A 111 -18.77 8.43 13.81
C GLU A 111 -17.35 8.52 14.33
N HIS A 112 -16.39 7.86 13.70
CA HIS A 112 -14.98 7.83 14.12
C HIS A 112 -14.03 8.43 13.08
N ARG A 113 -14.45 8.55 11.83
CA ARG A 113 -13.63 8.86 10.66
C ARG A 113 -12.72 10.07 10.85
N LEU A 114 -13.29 11.21 11.19
CA LEU A 114 -12.53 12.46 11.26
C LEU A 114 -11.49 12.46 12.38
N ASP A 115 -11.84 11.89 13.54
CA ASP A 115 -10.91 11.73 14.65
C ASP A 115 -9.78 10.76 14.30
N GLU A 116 -10.12 9.65 13.66
CA GLU A 116 -9.14 8.66 13.20
C GLU A 116 -8.19 9.23 12.13
N LEU A 117 -8.71 9.94 11.11
CA LEU A 117 -7.89 10.59 10.10
C LEU A 117 -6.96 11.65 10.70
N ASN A 118 -7.41 12.39 11.70
CA ASN A 118 -6.59 13.35 12.44
C ASN A 118 -5.43 12.65 13.17
N LYS A 119 -5.70 11.54 13.86
CA LYS A 119 -4.69 10.76 14.57
C LYS A 119 -3.67 10.17 13.59
N ILE A 120 -4.15 9.58 12.48
CA ILE A 120 -3.29 9.09 11.40
C ILE A 120 -2.39 10.21 10.88
N GLN A 121 -2.93 11.39 10.59
CA GLN A 121 -2.15 12.53 10.12
C GLN A 121 -1.06 12.93 11.13
N GLY A 122 -1.35 12.89 12.43
CA GLY A 122 -0.37 13.12 13.49
C GLY A 122 0.79 12.13 13.46
N ILE A 123 0.50 10.85 13.24
CA ILE A 123 1.51 9.80 13.11
C ILE A 123 2.36 10.04 11.85
N LEU A 124 1.72 10.31 10.71
CA LEU A 124 2.44 10.54 9.45
C LEU A 124 3.38 11.75 9.55
N LYS A 125 2.96 12.83 10.20
CA LYS A 125 3.83 13.99 10.47
C LYS A 125 5.05 13.66 11.32
N LYS A 126 4.89 12.78 12.31
CA LYS A 126 5.99 12.35 13.18
C LYS A 126 7.08 11.59 12.39
N TYR A 127 6.68 10.86 11.35
CA TYR A 127 7.56 10.02 10.51
C TYR A 127 7.67 10.52 9.06
N ASP A 128 7.48 11.80 8.85
CA ASP A 128 7.33 12.45 7.54
C ASP A 128 8.42 12.04 6.53
N ASN A 129 9.68 11.98 6.96
CA ASN A 129 10.81 11.58 6.13
C ASN A 129 10.76 10.12 5.62
N HIS A 130 9.90 9.29 6.21
CA HIS A 130 9.73 7.88 5.85
C HIS A 130 8.43 7.60 5.11
N VAL A 131 7.54 8.59 4.97
CA VAL A 131 6.27 8.42 4.25
C VAL A 131 6.49 8.68 2.76
N LEU A 132 6.40 7.64 1.94
CA LEU A 132 6.52 7.81 0.49
C LEU A 132 5.19 8.15 -0.16
N ASN A 133 4.15 7.41 0.21
CA ASN A 133 2.86 7.45 -0.44
C ASN A 133 1.79 6.91 0.53
N ILE A 134 0.62 7.49 0.50
CA ILE A 134 -0.57 6.97 1.20
C ILE A 134 -1.42 6.23 0.17
N ARG A 135 -1.78 4.99 0.46
CA ARG A 135 -2.63 4.16 -0.39
C ARG A 135 -4.01 4.01 0.22
N VAL A 136 -5.00 3.73 -0.61
CA VAL A 136 -6.39 3.51 -0.17
C VAL A 136 -6.88 2.14 -0.60
N GLY A 137 -7.46 1.37 0.32
CA GLY A 137 -8.01 0.04 0.09
C GLY A 137 -9.52 0.07 -0.14
N GLY A 138 -9.96 0.45 -1.34
CA GLY A 138 -11.39 0.57 -1.67
C GLY A 138 -12.18 -0.74 -1.59
N THR A 139 -11.55 -1.86 -1.93
CA THR A 139 -12.15 -3.20 -1.83
C THR A 139 -12.43 -3.57 -0.37
N ASP A 140 -11.47 -3.32 0.53
CA ASP A 140 -11.65 -3.54 1.96
C ASP A 140 -12.78 -2.68 2.51
N PHE A 141 -12.84 -1.41 2.15
CA PHE A 141 -13.94 -0.52 2.52
C PHE A 141 -15.31 -1.04 2.06
N SER A 142 -15.42 -1.54 0.82
CA SER A 142 -16.65 -2.13 0.30
C SER A 142 -17.04 -3.39 1.08
N SER A 143 -16.06 -4.23 1.41
CA SER A 143 -16.25 -5.49 2.10
C SER A 143 -16.83 -5.33 3.52
N ILE A 144 -16.53 -4.22 4.21
CA ILE A 144 -17.08 -3.88 5.54
C ILE A 144 -18.62 -3.86 5.51
N PHE A 145 -19.21 -3.46 4.37
CA PHE A 145 -20.67 -3.42 4.17
C PHE A 145 -21.20 -4.63 3.39
N GLY A 146 -20.37 -5.64 3.13
CA GLY A 146 -20.75 -6.77 2.29
C GLY A 146 -21.04 -6.38 0.84
N LEU A 147 -20.55 -5.22 0.39
CA LEU A 147 -20.76 -4.71 -0.95
C LEU A 147 -19.69 -5.26 -1.90
N ARG A 148 -20.15 -5.74 -3.05
CA ARG A 148 -19.30 -6.11 -4.16
C ARG A 148 -19.76 -5.38 -5.40
N ARG A 149 -18.87 -4.67 -6.06
CA ARG A 149 -19.18 -4.02 -7.34
C ARG A 149 -19.06 -5.04 -8.47
N ASP A 150 -19.78 -4.79 -9.53
CA ASP A 150 -19.60 -5.50 -10.79
C ASP A 150 -18.58 -4.77 -11.69
N VAL A 151 -18.27 -5.38 -12.83
CA VAL A 151 -17.32 -4.87 -13.82
C VAL A 151 -17.70 -3.52 -14.46
N SER A 152 -18.92 -3.07 -14.33
CA SER A 152 -19.40 -1.78 -14.86
C SER A 152 -19.43 -0.67 -13.82
N THR A 153 -19.27 -1.04 -12.54
CA THR A 153 -19.43 -0.18 -11.37
C THR A 153 -18.05 0.23 -10.84
N THR A 154 -17.78 1.52 -10.81
CA THR A 154 -16.53 2.04 -10.21
C THR A 154 -16.66 2.14 -8.69
N ILE A 155 -15.52 2.31 -7.99
CA ILE A 155 -15.53 2.54 -6.56
C ILE A 155 -16.30 3.82 -6.18
N TYR A 156 -16.34 4.80 -7.06
CA TYR A 156 -17.06 6.07 -6.89
C TYR A 156 -18.58 5.94 -7.02
N ASP A 157 -19.06 4.87 -7.64
CA ASP A 157 -20.48 4.54 -7.70
C ASP A 157 -20.96 3.91 -6.38
N VAL A 158 -20.06 3.37 -5.55
CA VAL A 158 -20.33 2.87 -4.19
C VAL A 158 -20.36 4.04 -3.22
N LYS A 159 -21.52 4.63 -3.01
CA LYS A 159 -21.70 5.94 -2.33
C LYS A 159 -21.04 6.03 -0.94
N VAL A 160 -21.13 4.97 -0.13
CA VAL A 160 -20.53 4.97 1.20
C VAL A 160 -19.00 5.02 1.14
N VAL A 161 -18.41 4.39 0.12
CA VAL A 161 -16.96 4.42 -0.10
C VAL A 161 -16.55 5.76 -0.72
N ALA A 162 -17.26 6.24 -1.73
CA ALA A 162 -17.01 7.54 -2.36
C ALA A 162 -17.02 8.69 -1.34
N ASP A 163 -17.97 8.68 -0.40
CA ASP A 163 -18.04 9.62 0.71
C ASP A 163 -16.79 9.55 1.62
N CYS A 164 -16.29 8.35 1.90
CA CYS A 164 -15.06 8.16 2.67
C CYS A 164 -13.82 8.65 1.90
N LEU A 165 -13.72 8.35 0.62
CA LEU A 165 -12.62 8.82 -0.24
C LEU A 165 -12.54 10.35 -0.27
N THR A 166 -13.68 11.05 -0.29
CA THR A 166 -13.74 12.51 -0.24
C THR A 166 -13.08 13.06 1.02
N ASP A 167 -13.36 12.46 2.18
CA ASP A 167 -12.75 12.88 3.45
C ASP A 167 -11.24 12.55 3.47
N ILE A 168 -10.81 11.39 2.97
CA ILE A 168 -9.40 11.02 2.86
C ILE A 168 -8.64 12.03 2.00
N ILE A 169 -9.18 12.38 0.83
CA ILE A 169 -8.61 13.40 -0.06
C ILE A 169 -8.51 14.74 0.67
N ASN A 170 -9.59 15.16 1.34
CA ASN A 170 -9.62 16.42 2.11
C ASN A 170 -8.53 16.47 3.19
N PHE A 171 -8.21 15.35 3.87
CA PHE A 171 -7.19 15.34 4.92
C PHE A 171 -5.77 15.35 4.36
N PHE A 172 -5.48 14.54 3.33
CA PHE A 172 -4.11 14.24 2.92
C PHE A 172 -3.64 14.98 1.66
N MET A 173 -4.56 15.60 0.91
CA MET A 173 -4.20 16.33 -0.31
C MET A 173 -4.31 17.86 -0.16
N ARG A 174 -4.34 18.37 1.05
CA ARG A 174 -4.21 19.80 1.27
C ARG A 174 -2.83 20.28 0.85
N GLN A 175 -2.74 21.50 0.36
CA GLN A 175 -1.48 22.06 -0.15
C GLN A 175 -0.36 22.01 0.89
N GLU A 176 -0.67 22.14 2.17
CA GLU A 176 0.28 22.04 3.27
C GLU A 176 0.65 20.60 3.67
N SER A 177 -0.09 19.60 3.21
CA SER A 177 0.14 18.20 3.60
C SER A 177 1.27 17.53 2.85
N GLN A 178 1.48 17.87 1.58
CA GLN A 178 2.53 17.38 0.68
C GLN A 178 2.61 15.85 0.50
N TYR A 179 1.55 15.11 0.84
CA TYR A 179 1.52 13.66 0.65
C TYR A 179 1.08 13.30 -0.76
N VAL A 180 1.68 12.24 -1.29
CA VAL A 180 1.19 11.56 -2.49
C VAL A 180 0.10 10.57 -2.09
N LEU A 181 -1.04 10.61 -2.74
CA LEU A 181 -2.17 9.71 -2.47
C LEU A 181 -2.46 8.84 -3.69
N SER A 182 -2.46 7.52 -3.50
CA SER A 182 -2.80 6.55 -4.56
C SER A 182 -4.21 6.03 -4.39
N GLY A 183 -4.94 6.03 -5.49
CA GLY A 183 -6.30 5.53 -5.59
C GLY A 183 -6.45 4.02 -5.31
N PRO A 184 -7.68 3.56 -5.13
CA PRO A 184 -8.00 2.16 -4.92
C PRO A 184 -7.57 1.29 -6.09
N VAL A 185 -7.37 -0.01 -5.83
CA VAL A 185 -7.09 -0.97 -6.89
C VAL A 185 -8.39 -1.36 -7.61
N TRP A 186 -8.32 -1.45 -8.93
CA TRP A 186 -9.37 -2.09 -9.72
C TRP A 186 -9.36 -3.60 -9.47
N GLU A 187 -10.50 -4.18 -9.15
CA GLU A 187 -10.62 -5.58 -8.70
C GLU A 187 -10.59 -6.61 -9.83
N TYR A 188 -10.89 -6.17 -11.04
CA TYR A 188 -11.01 -7.04 -12.20
C TYR A 188 -9.76 -6.97 -13.08
N TYR A 189 -9.49 -8.05 -13.81
CA TYR A 189 -8.44 -8.10 -14.81
C TYR A 189 -9.00 -8.62 -16.15
N ALA A 190 -8.36 -8.26 -17.24
CA ALA A 190 -8.77 -8.62 -18.58
C ALA A 190 -7.63 -9.25 -19.37
N TRP A 191 -7.98 -10.20 -20.24
CA TRP A 191 -7.04 -10.83 -21.16
C TRP A 191 -6.95 -10.11 -22.51
N ASN A 192 -7.82 -9.13 -22.76
CA ASN A 192 -7.83 -8.33 -23.98
C ASN A 192 -8.34 -6.90 -23.72
N GLU A 193 -7.86 -5.96 -24.52
CA GLU A 193 -8.13 -4.53 -24.37
C GLU A 193 -9.60 -4.11 -24.60
N LYS A 194 -10.40 -4.96 -25.22
CA LYS A 194 -11.81 -4.65 -25.57
C LYS A 194 -12.81 -5.19 -24.58
N SER A 195 -12.35 -5.79 -23.51
CA SER A 195 -13.21 -6.36 -22.49
C SER A 195 -13.90 -5.28 -21.64
N ALA A 196 -15.03 -5.67 -21.02
CA ALA A 196 -15.74 -4.82 -20.07
C ALA A 196 -14.84 -4.44 -18.87
N GLU A 197 -13.97 -5.37 -18.44
CA GLU A 197 -13.02 -5.19 -17.37
C GLU A 197 -12.03 -4.06 -17.67
N MET A 198 -11.53 -3.98 -18.90
CA MET A 198 -10.61 -2.93 -19.32
C MET A 198 -11.31 -1.57 -19.39
N ASN A 199 -12.53 -1.52 -19.88
CA ASN A 199 -13.32 -0.29 -19.91
C ASN A 199 -13.61 0.21 -18.48
N GLY A 200 -13.91 -0.70 -17.56
CA GLY A 200 -14.08 -0.39 -16.13
C GLY A 200 -12.82 0.21 -15.52
N LEU A 201 -11.66 -0.41 -15.77
CA LEU A 201 -10.37 0.10 -15.33
C LEU A 201 -10.09 1.52 -15.83
N LYS A 202 -10.24 1.74 -17.15
CA LYS A 202 -10.03 3.07 -17.76
C LYS A 202 -10.96 4.13 -17.15
N LYS A 203 -12.23 3.79 -16.92
CA LYS A 203 -13.19 4.68 -16.28
C LYS A 203 -12.77 5.02 -14.85
N GLU A 204 -12.36 4.03 -14.05
CA GLU A 204 -11.95 4.25 -12.67
C GLU A 204 -10.68 5.09 -12.57
N LEU A 205 -9.66 4.81 -13.39
CA LEU A 205 -8.44 5.61 -13.45
C LEU A 205 -8.69 7.08 -13.82
N LEU A 206 -9.61 7.34 -14.75
CA LEU A 206 -10.00 8.71 -15.08
C LEU A 206 -10.67 9.40 -13.90
N LEU A 207 -11.51 8.69 -13.14
CA LEU A 207 -12.14 9.22 -11.95
C LEU A 207 -11.13 9.45 -10.82
N ASP A 208 -10.14 8.59 -10.66
CA ASP A 208 -9.03 8.79 -9.71
C ASP A 208 -8.33 10.13 -10.00
N ILE A 209 -7.93 10.35 -11.26
CA ILE A 209 -7.29 11.62 -11.69
C ILE A 209 -8.22 12.81 -11.42
N GLN A 210 -9.49 12.72 -11.79
CA GLN A 210 -10.46 13.79 -11.62
C GLN A 210 -10.71 14.15 -10.15
N ASN A 211 -10.61 13.17 -9.26
CA ASN A 211 -10.74 13.36 -7.82
C ASN A 211 -9.41 13.76 -7.13
N GLY A 212 -8.31 13.83 -7.88
CA GLY A 212 -7.03 14.34 -7.39
C GLY A 212 -6.03 13.28 -6.96
N PHE A 213 -6.31 12.00 -7.08
CA PHE A 213 -5.31 10.96 -6.82
C PHE A 213 -4.11 11.10 -7.77
N GLN A 214 -2.91 10.97 -7.23
CA GLN A 214 -1.65 11.18 -7.95
C GLN A 214 -0.94 9.87 -8.32
N GLY A 215 -1.39 8.76 -7.74
CA GLY A 215 -0.88 7.42 -8.00
C GLY A 215 -2.02 6.44 -8.20
N PHE A 216 -1.70 5.30 -8.81
CA PHE A 216 -2.67 4.25 -9.09
C PHE A 216 -2.16 2.92 -8.57
N SER A 217 -3.08 2.09 -8.08
CA SER A 217 -2.82 0.71 -7.71
C SER A 217 -3.42 -0.22 -8.77
N HIS A 218 -2.62 -1.15 -9.28
CA HIS A 218 -3.08 -2.15 -10.24
C HIS A 218 -2.43 -3.51 -9.95
N SER A 219 -3.05 -4.57 -10.40
CA SER A 219 -2.48 -5.92 -10.34
C SER A 219 -1.50 -6.16 -11.49
N PHE A 220 -0.62 -7.16 -11.33
CA PHE A 220 0.31 -7.55 -12.39
C PHE A 220 -0.37 -7.86 -13.73
N PHE A 221 -1.54 -8.51 -13.69
CA PHE A 221 -2.30 -8.84 -14.89
C PHE A 221 -2.89 -7.63 -15.64
N GLN A 222 -2.98 -6.48 -14.99
CA GLN A 222 -3.47 -5.24 -15.59
C GLN A 222 -2.37 -4.45 -16.33
N LEU A 223 -1.09 -4.82 -16.13
CA LEU A 223 0.07 -4.16 -16.75
C LEU A 223 0.32 -4.56 -18.21
N HIS A 224 -0.27 -5.65 -18.66
CA HIS A 224 0.02 -6.25 -19.97
C HIS A 224 -1.09 -5.97 -21.00
N VAL A 225 -1.88 -4.95 -20.79
CA VAL A 225 -3.01 -4.60 -21.67
C VAL A 225 -2.88 -3.20 -22.22
#